data_9fd2d4cb200c32b56f91f95ab83760a9
#
_entry.id   9fd2d4cb200c32b56f91f95ab83760a9
#
_cell.length_a   1.000
_cell.length_b   1.000
_cell.length_c   1.000
_cell.angle_alpha   90.00
_cell.angle_beta   90.00
_cell.angle_gamma   90.00
#
_symmetry.space_group_name_H-M   'P 1'
#
loop_
_entity.id
_entity.type
_entity.pdbx_description
1 polymer ?
#
loop_
_entity_poly.entity_id
_entity_poly.type
_entity_poly.pdbx_seq_one_letter_code
_entity_poly.pdbx_strand_id
1 'polypeptide(L)'
;TFSDFNVTETPFPRITYADAMSRYGTDKPDLRNPINISNFTKEFNDDKVEFSAFKKIIEEGGEVIGIPAPDSSQKPRSFFDNLNNWARKEMNAAGLGYIVFDKSSSGVEGKGPIAKFIPSEIQEMILNKAGLKAGDSIFFACAKGKEVYDIAAAARDKIAIDLDLIEKGVFKFCWIVDFPMYEKDKETGKIDFSHNPFSMPQGGLEALNNKDPINVLGHQYDIVCNGVELSSGAIRNHVPEIMYKAFEIAGYNKDQVHEKFGGMINAFTYGVPPHGGIAPGIDRIVMLLAQEKNIREVILFPMNQQAQDLMMLAPAEVDKTTLDELNLEVKPTEE
;
A
#
# COMPACT_ATOMS: atom_id res chain seq x y z
N THR A 1 2.91 14.38 -26.42
CA THR A 1 4.13 14.37 -27.26
C THR A 1 4.73 12.95 -27.34
N PHE A 2 4.68 12.18 -26.26
CA PHE A 2 5.25 10.82 -26.18
C PHE A 2 4.21 9.71 -26.17
N SER A 3 2.92 10.04 -26.06
CA SER A 3 1.81 9.11 -26.04
C SER A 3 0.52 9.82 -26.51
N ASP A 4 -0.41 9.06 -27.09
CA ASP A 4 -1.75 9.52 -27.48
C ASP A 4 -2.77 9.30 -26.35
N PHE A 5 -2.32 8.83 -25.17
CA PHE A 5 -3.19 8.60 -24.03
C PHE A 5 -3.68 9.90 -23.41
N ASN A 6 -4.91 9.88 -22.96
CA ASN A 6 -5.47 10.97 -22.17
C ASN A 6 -4.79 11.03 -20.80
N VAL A 7 -4.61 12.24 -20.30
CA VAL A 7 -3.99 12.47 -18.97
C VAL A 7 -5.01 13.13 -18.05
N THR A 8 -4.98 12.77 -16.77
CA THR A 8 -5.80 13.44 -15.76
C THR A 8 -5.64 14.97 -15.86
N GLU A 9 -6.76 15.67 -15.88
CA GLU A 9 -6.75 17.14 -15.85
C GLU A 9 -6.15 17.67 -14.54
N THR A 10 -5.43 18.78 -14.63
CA THR A 10 -4.88 19.48 -13.46
C THR A 10 -5.90 20.44 -12.84
N PRO A 11 -5.91 20.61 -11.50
CA PRO A 11 -5.03 19.98 -10.52
C PRO A 11 -5.35 18.50 -10.29
N PHE A 12 -4.32 17.65 -10.17
CA PHE A 12 -4.51 16.23 -9.89
C PHE A 12 -5.23 16.02 -8.55
N PRO A 13 -6.10 14.97 -8.44
CA PRO A 13 -6.75 14.62 -7.19
C PRO A 13 -5.73 14.41 -6.07
N ARG A 14 -6.07 14.90 -4.86
CA ARG A 14 -5.31 14.66 -3.64
C ARG A 14 -6.10 13.68 -2.78
N ILE A 15 -5.49 12.57 -2.45
CA ILE A 15 -6.06 11.48 -1.66
C ILE A 15 -5.19 11.34 -0.42
N THR A 16 -5.78 11.34 0.77
CA THR A 16 -5.00 11.08 1.99
C THR A 16 -4.53 9.63 2.02
N TYR A 17 -3.42 9.36 2.69
CA TYR A 17 -2.95 7.97 2.90
C TYR A 17 -4.05 7.10 3.52
N ALA A 18 -4.76 7.62 4.52
CA ALA A 18 -5.86 6.90 5.16
C ALA A 18 -7.00 6.56 4.19
N ASP A 19 -7.41 7.52 3.34
CA ASP A 19 -8.43 7.28 2.31
C ASP A 19 -7.93 6.28 1.24
N ALA A 20 -6.66 6.37 0.84
CA ALA A 20 -6.08 5.45 -0.11
C ALA A 20 -6.09 4.01 0.43
N MET A 21 -5.67 3.81 1.66
CA MET A 21 -5.71 2.51 2.33
C MET A 21 -7.14 1.99 2.50
N SER A 22 -8.07 2.83 2.95
CA SER A 22 -9.45 2.41 3.21
C SER A 22 -10.24 2.07 1.94
N ARG A 23 -9.96 2.76 0.81
CA ARG A 23 -10.70 2.62 -0.46
C ARG A 23 -10.05 1.68 -1.46
N TYR A 24 -8.73 1.56 -1.43
CA TYR A 24 -7.97 0.81 -2.43
C TYR A 24 -7.07 -0.26 -1.82
N GLY A 25 -6.82 -0.23 -0.51
CA GLY A 25 -5.91 -1.14 0.18
C GLY A 25 -4.42 -0.85 -0.04
N THR A 26 -4.10 0.26 -0.72
CA THR A 26 -2.73 0.62 -1.09
C THR A 26 -2.55 2.13 -1.16
N ASP A 27 -1.35 2.60 -0.86
CA ASP A 27 -0.89 3.98 -1.07
C ASP A 27 -0.50 4.29 -2.53
N LYS A 28 -0.62 3.30 -3.43
CA LYS A 28 -0.32 3.42 -4.87
C LYS A 28 -1.51 2.94 -5.71
N PRO A 29 -2.70 3.59 -5.60
CA PRO A 29 -3.89 3.10 -6.27
C PRO A 29 -3.82 3.27 -7.79
N ASP A 30 -4.23 2.23 -8.52
CA ASP A 30 -4.60 2.40 -9.92
C ASP A 30 -6.03 2.95 -10.01
N LEU A 31 -6.14 4.24 -10.36
CA LEU A 31 -7.44 4.91 -10.50
C LEU A 31 -8.19 4.58 -11.79
N ARG A 32 -7.59 3.80 -12.70
CA ARG A 32 -8.29 3.21 -13.85
C ARG A 32 -9.21 2.08 -13.43
N ASN A 33 -8.93 1.47 -12.27
CA ASN A 33 -9.75 0.43 -11.65
C ASN A 33 -10.89 1.09 -10.85
N PRO A 34 -12.18 0.88 -11.24
CA PRO A 34 -13.31 1.53 -10.59
C PRO A 34 -13.71 0.92 -9.25
N ILE A 35 -13.14 -0.24 -8.88
CA ILE A 35 -13.51 -0.95 -7.65
C ILE A 35 -13.00 -0.19 -6.42
N ASN A 36 -13.87 0.06 -5.46
CA ASN A 36 -13.51 0.52 -4.11
C ASN A 36 -13.78 -0.62 -3.13
N ILE A 37 -12.82 -0.86 -2.24
CA ILE A 37 -12.98 -1.80 -1.11
C ILE A 37 -13.70 -1.13 0.06
N SER A 38 -14.22 -1.94 0.97
CA SER A 38 -14.86 -1.44 2.21
C SER A 38 -14.63 -2.40 3.37
N ASN A 39 -14.54 -1.87 4.57
CA ASN A 39 -14.38 -2.66 5.79
C ASN A 39 -15.74 -3.16 6.31
N PHE A 40 -15.89 -4.45 6.46
CA PHE A 40 -17.10 -5.15 6.92
C PHE A 40 -16.90 -5.87 8.26
N THR A 41 -15.87 -5.52 9.01
CA THR A 41 -15.56 -6.18 10.30
C THR A 41 -16.75 -6.11 11.26
N LYS A 42 -17.46 -4.99 11.31
CA LYS A 42 -18.64 -4.82 12.19
C LYS A 42 -19.78 -5.75 11.80
N GLU A 43 -20.06 -5.85 10.49
CA GLU A 43 -21.12 -6.68 9.93
C GLU A 43 -20.84 -8.17 10.18
N PHE A 44 -19.58 -8.61 10.04
CA PHE A 44 -19.19 -10.00 10.32
C PHE A 44 -19.03 -10.30 11.81
N ASN A 45 -18.87 -9.30 12.67
CA ASN A 45 -18.81 -9.46 14.12
C ASN A 45 -20.19 -9.43 14.78
N ASP A 46 -21.27 -9.23 14.04
CA ASP A 46 -22.64 -9.29 14.57
C ASP A 46 -22.94 -10.69 15.12
N ASP A 47 -23.61 -10.76 16.27
CA ASP A 47 -23.92 -12.01 16.99
C ASP A 47 -24.73 -13.00 16.13
N LYS A 48 -25.54 -12.48 15.21
CA LYS A 48 -26.39 -13.27 14.31
C LYS A 48 -25.63 -13.93 13.15
N VAL A 49 -24.39 -13.52 12.89
CA VAL A 49 -23.54 -14.12 11.85
C VAL A 49 -22.88 -15.38 12.41
N GLU A 50 -23.04 -16.51 11.73
CA GLU A 50 -22.53 -17.81 12.19
C GLU A 50 -21.23 -18.25 11.49
N PHE A 51 -20.53 -17.33 10.79
CA PHE A 51 -19.31 -17.65 10.08
C PHE A 51 -18.08 -17.61 10.99
N SER A 52 -17.87 -18.70 11.71
CA SER A 52 -16.86 -18.84 12.78
C SER A 52 -15.42 -18.57 12.33
N ALA A 53 -15.08 -18.86 11.03
CA ALA A 53 -13.73 -18.65 10.53
C ALA A 53 -13.31 -17.18 10.57
N PHE A 54 -14.22 -16.24 10.23
CA PHE A 54 -13.92 -14.81 10.30
C PHE A 54 -14.02 -14.30 11.74
N LYS A 55 -15.01 -14.76 12.52
CA LYS A 55 -15.14 -14.36 13.91
C LYS A 55 -13.88 -14.61 14.73
N LYS A 56 -13.26 -15.78 14.56
CA LYS A 56 -12.01 -16.10 15.26
C LYS A 56 -10.90 -15.08 14.94
N ILE A 57 -10.75 -14.70 13.67
CA ILE A 57 -9.72 -13.73 13.26
C ILE A 57 -10.05 -12.33 13.80
N ILE A 58 -11.35 -11.95 13.79
CA ILE A 58 -11.82 -10.67 14.35
C ILE A 58 -11.55 -10.59 15.86
N GLU A 59 -11.86 -11.66 16.61
CA GLU A 59 -11.59 -11.76 18.06
C GLU A 59 -10.10 -11.58 18.38
N GLU A 60 -9.22 -11.98 17.46
CA GLU A 60 -7.78 -11.81 17.56
C GLU A 60 -7.28 -10.45 16.99
N GLY A 61 -8.19 -9.49 16.73
CA GLY A 61 -7.88 -8.16 16.23
C GLY A 61 -7.71 -8.04 14.72
N GLY A 62 -8.21 -9.02 13.95
CA GLY A 62 -8.24 -8.95 12.49
C GLY A 62 -9.43 -8.17 11.95
N GLU A 63 -9.40 -7.93 10.66
CA GLU A 63 -10.42 -7.17 9.92
C GLU A 63 -10.97 -7.98 8.74
N VAL A 64 -12.17 -7.62 8.30
CA VAL A 64 -12.81 -8.17 7.09
C VAL A 64 -12.98 -7.06 6.08
N ILE A 65 -12.33 -7.19 4.94
CA ILE A 65 -12.39 -6.23 3.82
C ILE A 65 -13.16 -6.88 2.67
N GLY A 66 -14.20 -6.18 2.21
CA GLY A 66 -15.01 -6.59 1.07
C GLY A 66 -14.53 -5.94 -0.23
N ILE A 67 -14.45 -6.74 -1.28
CA ILE A 67 -13.99 -6.35 -2.61
C ILE A 67 -15.12 -6.62 -3.60
N PRO A 68 -15.82 -5.59 -4.10
CA PRO A 68 -16.86 -5.71 -5.12
C PRO A 68 -16.37 -6.34 -6.42
N ALA A 69 -17.22 -7.16 -7.04
CA ALA A 69 -17.04 -7.69 -8.37
C ALA A 69 -18.31 -7.40 -9.19
N PRO A 70 -18.38 -6.24 -9.87
CA PRO A 70 -19.54 -5.81 -10.61
C PRO A 70 -19.91 -6.77 -11.76
N ASP A 71 -21.22 -6.93 -12.02
CA ASP A 71 -21.80 -7.71 -13.12
C ASP A 71 -21.22 -9.15 -13.25
N SER A 72 -20.84 -9.75 -12.11
CA SER A 72 -20.15 -11.06 -12.07
C SER A 72 -21.05 -12.24 -11.64
N SER A 73 -22.34 -12.02 -11.31
CA SER A 73 -23.20 -13.09 -10.79
C SER A 73 -23.38 -14.24 -11.79
N GLN A 74 -23.33 -13.96 -13.10
CA GLN A 74 -23.47 -14.95 -14.16
C GLN A 74 -22.14 -15.62 -14.58
N LYS A 75 -21.04 -15.26 -13.93
CA LYS A 75 -19.75 -15.94 -14.16
C LYS A 75 -19.82 -17.39 -13.68
N PRO A 76 -19.14 -18.30 -14.36
CA PRO A 76 -19.12 -19.70 -13.95
C PRO A 76 -18.47 -19.84 -12.58
N ARG A 77 -18.84 -20.92 -11.85
CA ARG A 77 -18.27 -21.22 -10.53
C ARG A 77 -16.74 -21.23 -10.52
N SER A 78 -16.12 -21.65 -11.62
CA SER A 78 -14.66 -21.62 -11.78
C SER A 78 -14.05 -20.23 -11.64
N PHE A 79 -14.75 -19.15 -11.97
CA PHE A 79 -14.28 -17.79 -11.75
C PHE A 79 -14.04 -17.52 -10.27
N PHE A 80 -14.99 -17.88 -9.42
CA PHE A 80 -14.91 -17.70 -7.96
C PHE A 80 -13.88 -18.63 -7.32
N ASP A 81 -13.87 -19.89 -7.74
CA ASP A 81 -12.93 -20.90 -7.24
C ASP A 81 -11.47 -20.55 -7.63
N ASN A 82 -11.25 -20.01 -8.83
CA ASN A 82 -9.94 -19.58 -9.30
C ASN A 82 -9.41 -18.36 -8.49
N LEU A 83 -10.25 -17.38 -8.18
CA LEU A 83 -9.86 -16.24 -7.34
C LEU A 83 -9.51 -16.67 -5.91
N ASN A 84 -10.30 -17.58 -5.33
CA ASN A 84 -10.01 -18.13 -4.03
C ASN A 84 -8.68 -18.94 -4.01
N ASN A 85 -8.45 -19.77 -5.04
CA ASN A 85 -7.22 -20.53 -5.17
C ASN A 85 -5.99 -19.65 -5.42
N TRP A 86 -6.15 -18.60 -6.23
CA TRP A 86 -5.11 -17.60 -6.46
C TRP A 86 -4.72 -16.91 -5.15
N ALA A 87 -5.68 -16.44 -4.36
CA ALA A 87 -5.39 -15.79 -3.09
C ALA A 87 -4.61 -16.70 -2.12
N ARG A 88 -4.92 -18.01 -2.10
CA ARG A 88 -4.19 -18.97 -1.29
C ARG A 88 -2.76 -19.21 -1.76
N LYS A 89 -2.55 -19.28 -3.07
CA LYS A 89 -1.25 -19.64 -3.66
C LYS A 89 -0.31 -18.44 -3.76
N GLU A 90 -0.81 -17.32 -4.22
CA GLU A 90 0.00 -16.13 -4.54
C GLU A 90 0.08 -15.14 -3.38
N MET A 91 -0.99 -15.07 -2.55
CA MET A 91 -1.06 -14.13 -1.44
C MET A 91 -0.90 -14.80 -0.06
N ASN A 92 -0.71 -16.12 -0.03
CA ASN A 92 -0.66 -16.90 1.21
C ASN A 92 -1.87 -16.67 2.14
N ALA A 93 -3.01 -16.26 1.57
CA ALA A 93 -4.24 -15.99 2.30
C ALA A 93 -4.93 -17.28 2.71
N ALA A 94 -5.75 -17.25 3.76
CA ALA A 94 -6.63 -18.37 4.11
C ALA A 94 -7.66 -18.69 3.01
N GLY A 95 -7.91 -17.73 2.12
CA GLY A 95 -8.81 -17.75 0.98
C GLY A 95 -9.66 -16.49 0.92
N LEU A 96 -10.51 -16.41 -0.12
CA LEU A 96 -11.51 -15.35 -0.27
C LEU A 96 -12.90 -15.96 -0.12
N GLY A 97 -13.65 -15.56 0.91
CA GLY A 97 -15.09 -15.83 0.98
C GLY A 97 -15.83 -14.99 -0.06
N TYR A 98 -16.99 -15.43 -0.55
CA TYR A 98 -17.76 -14.62 -1.48
C TYR A 98 -19.28 -14.79 -1.34
N ILE A 99 -20.00 -13.73 -1.76
CA ILE A 99 -21.46 -13.72 -1.91
C ILE A 99 -21.78 -13.21 -3.31
N VAL A 100 -22.68 -13.88 -3.98
CA VAL A 100 -23.28 -13.48 -5.26
C VAL A 100 -24.68 -12.96 -5.00
N PHE A 101 -25.02 -11.78 -5.51
CA PHE A 101 -26.32 -11.16 -5.33
C PHE A 101 -27.17 -11.29 -6.60
N ASP A 102 -28.25 -12.08 -6.50
CA ASP A 102 -29.18 -12.29 -7.60
C ASP A 102 -30.57 -11.71 -7.28
N LYS A 103 -31.36 -11.48 -8.33
CA LYS A 103 -32.76 -11.15 -8.18
C LYS A 103 -33.54 -12.34 -7.65
N SER A 104 -34.39 -12.12 -6.66
CA SER A 104 -35.34 -13.08 -6.16
C SER A 104 -36.77 -12.50 -6.18
N SER A 105 -37.76 -13.32 -5.89
CA SER A 105 -39.15 -12.85 -5.79
C SER A 105 -39.40 -11.82 -4.69
N SER A 106 -38.52 -11.78 -3.69
CA SER A 106 -38.57 -10.88 -2.53
C SER A 106 -37.60 -9.72 -2.58
N GLY A 107 -36.84 -9.55 -3.68
CA GLY A 107 -35.84 -8.49 -3.82
C GLY A 107 -34.47 -9.03 -4.31
N VAL A 108 -33.40 -8.71 -3.60
CA VAL A 108 -32.06 -9.21 -3.88
C VAL A 108 -31.67 -10.23 -2.83
N GLU A 109 -31.22 -11.40 -3.26
CA GLU A 109 -30.81 -12.51 -2.38
C GLU A 109 -29.35 -12.84 -2.59
N GLY A 110 -28.59 -12.99 -1.50
CA GLY A 110 -27.21 -13.43 -1.54
C GLY A 110 -27.08 -14.95 -1.55
N LYS A 111 -26.25 -15.46 -2.46
CA LYS A 111 -25.91 -16.88 -2.63
C LYS A 111 -24.41 -17.09 -2.55
N GLY A 112 -23.99 -18.30 -2.26
CA GLY A 112 -22.56 -18.64 -2.21
C GLY A 112 -22.15 -19.35 -0.94
N PRO A 113 -20.87 -19.72 -0.81
CA PRO A 113 -20.40 -20.60 0.27
C PRO A 113 -20.56 -19.99 1.66
N ILE A 114 -20.47 -18.65 1.79
CA ILE A 114 -20.60 -17.96 3.09
C ILE A 114 -21.99 -17.34 3.30
N ALA A 115 -22.79 -17.15 2.25
CA ALA A 115 -24.09 -16.48 2.34
C ALA A 115 -25.05 -17.14 3.36
N LYS A 116 -25.02 -18.46 3.46
CA LYS A 116 -25.88 -19.24 4.37
C LYS A 116 -25.60 -18.98 5.86
N PHE A 117 -24.44 -18.42 6.21
CA PHE A 117 -24.04 -18.10 7.57
C PHE A 117 -24.33 -16.63 7.95
N ILE A 118 -24.88 -15.84 7.01
CA ILE A 118 -25.10 -14.41 7.16
C ILE A 118 -26.58 -14.12 6.97
N PRO A 119 -27.30 -13.63 7.98
CA PRO A 119 -28.70 -13.29 7.89
C PRO A 119 -28.99 -12.29 6.78
N SER A 120 -30.19 -12.37 6.18
CA SER A 120 -30.61 -11.51 5.07
C SER A 120 -30.49 -10.01 5.37
N GLU A 121 -30.77 -9.60 6.60
CA GLU A 121 -30.61 -8.19 7.04
C GLU A 121 -29.15 -7.72 6.98
N ILE A 122 -28.19 -8.58 7.35
CA ILE A 122 -26.74 -8.28 7.26
C ILE A 122 -26.28 -8.31 5.79
N GLN A 123 -26.81 -9.23 4.98
CA GLN A 123 -26.54 -9.24 3.54
C GLN A 123 -27.01 -7.95 2.86
N GLU A 124 -28.16 -7.41 3.27
CA GLU A 124 -28.67 -6.12 2.78
C GLU A 124 -27.77 -4.96 3.21
N MET A 125 -27.27 -4.96 4.46
CA MET A 125 -26.29 -3.97 4.95
C MET A 125 -25.01 -4.02 4.10
N ILE A 126 -24.50 -5.23 3.81
CA ILE A 126 -23.32 -5.44 2.96
C ILE A 126 -23.57 -4.89 1.55
N LEU A 127 -24.68 -5.24 0.95
CA LEU A 127 -25.09 -4.80 -0.38
C LEU A 127 -25.13 -3.28 -0.48
N ASN A 128 -25.80 -2.62 0.46
CA ASN A 128 -25.96 -1.17 0.50
C ASN A 128 -24.61 -0.46 0.74
N LYS A 129 -23.81 -0.93 1.70
CA LYS A 129 -22.51 -0.35 2.06
C LYS A 129 -21.49 -0.47 0.93
N ALA A 130 -21.50 -1.58 0.20
CA ALA A 130 -20.62 -1.79 -0.95
C ALA A 130 -21.17 -1.14 -2.24
N GLY A 131 -22.38 -0.57 -2.23
CA GLY A 131 -23.01 0.01 -3.42
C GLY A 131 -23.35 -1.04 -4.51
N LEU A 132 -23.66 -2.25 -4.09
CA LEU A 132 -23.92 -3.39 -4.99
C LEU A 132 -25.40 -3.44 -5.41
N LYS A 133 -25.64 -4.12 -6.50
CA LYS A 133 -26.98 -4.41 -7.06
C LYS A 133 -27.12 -5.89 -7.40
N ALA A 134 -28.32 -6.32 -7.73
CA ALA A 134 -28.52 -7.66 -8.29
C ALA A 134 -27.74 -7.81 -9.61
N GLY A 135 -26.98 -8.87 -9.72
CA GLY A 135 -26.01 -9.11 -10.80
C GLY A 135 -24.55 -8.98 -10.36
N ASP A 136 -24.31 -8.39 -9.21
CA ASP A 136 -22.96 -8.23 -8.66
C ASP A 136 -22.59 -9.37 -7.69
N SER A 137 -21.31 -9.47 -7.38
CA SER A 137 -20.82 -10.26 -6.25
C SER A 137 -19.79 -9.47 -5.45
N ILE A 138 -19.46 -9.99 -4.27
CA ILE A 138 -18.44 -9.42 -3.39
C ILE A 138 -17.57 -10.54 -2.84
N PHE A 139 -16.26 -10.31 -2.83
CA PHE A 139 -15.29 -11.16 -2.17
C PHE A 139 -14.86 -10.54 -0.85
N PHE A 140 -14.44 -11.38 0.09
CA PHE A 140 -13.99 -10.94 1.41
C PHE A 140 -12.62 -11.51 1.73
N ALA A 141 -11.68 -10.62 2.03
CA ALA A 141 -10.41 -10.94 2.66
C ALA A 141 -10.56 -10.77 4.18
N CYS A 142 -9.95 -11.66 4.96
CA CYS A 142 -9.95 -11.58 6.41
C CYS A 142 -8.57 -11.95 6.93
N ALA A 143 -7.88 -10.99 7.56
CA ALA A 143 -6.54 -11.15 8.12
C ALA A 143 -6.24 -10.03 9.14
N LYS A 144 -5.04 -10.03 9.74
CA LYS A 144 -4.62 -9.04 10.74
C LYS A 144 -3.78 -7.91 10.13
N GLY A 145 -4.00 -6.71 10.60
CA GLY A 145 -3.17 -5.54 10.30
C GLY A 145 -3.04 -5.27 8.79
N LYS A 146 -1.82 -4.98 8.31
CA LYS A 146 -1.58 -4.62 6.92
C LYS A 146 -1.89 -5.75 5.93
N GLU A 147 -1.75 -7.00 6.34
CA GLU A 147 -1.94 -8.17 5.48
C GLU A 147 -3.33 -8.20 4.82
N VAL A 148 -4.39 -7.84 5.54
CA VAL A 148 -5.75 -7.81 4.97
C VAL A 148 -5.88 -6.81 3.84
N TYR A 149 -5.20 -5.66 3.94
CA TYR A 149 -5.20 -4.64 2.90
C TYR A 149 -4.36 -5.06 1.69
N ASP A 150 -3.21 -5.70 1.91
CA ASP A 150 -2.37 -6.23 0.84
C ASP A 150 -3.13 -7.28 0.01
N ILE A 151 -3.85 -8.21 0.69
CA ILE A 151 -4.71 -9.20 0.04
C ILE A 151 -5.85 -8.51 -0.71
N ALA A 152 -6.52 -7.54 -0.08
CA ALA A 152 -7.66 -6.85 -0.68
C ALA A 152 -7.27 -6.01 -1.90
N ALA A 153 -6.13 -5.31 -1.86
CA ALA A 153 -5.60 -4.54 -2.98
C ALA A 153 -5.24 -5.46 -4.16
N ALA A 154 -4.53 -6.55 -3.91
CA ALA A 154 -4.19 -7.50 -4.95
C ALA A 154 -5.44 -8.18 -5.56
N ALA A 155 -6.44 -8.53 -4.72
CA ALA A 155 -7.71 -9.09 -5.19
C ALA A 155 -8.51 -8.06 -5.99
N ARG A 156 -8.53 -6.79 -5.57
CA ARG A 156 -9.14 -5.67 -6.30
C ARG A 156 -8.60 -5.57 -7.72
N ASP A 157 -7.29 -5.61 -7.87
CA ASP A 157 -6.64 -5.50 -9.19
C ASP A 157 -6.86 -6.76 -10.03
N LYS A 158 -6.76 -7.94 -9.42
CA LYS A 158 -7.04 -9.22 -10.09
C LYS A 158 -8.48 -9.30 -10.61
N ILE A 159 -9.47 -8.92 -9.79
CA ILE A 159 -10.89 -8.89 -10.18
C ILE A 159 -11.11 -7.91 -11.33
N ALA A 160 -10.53 -6.70 -11.24
CA ALA A 160 -10.68 -5.70 -12.29
C ALA A 160 -10.09 -6.16 -13.64
N ILE A 161 -8.95 -6.85 -13.61
CA ILE A 161 -8.35 -7.44 -14.81
C ILE A 161 -9.22 -8.57 -15.37
N ASP A 162 -9.67 -9.51 -14.53
CA ASP A 162 -10.46 -10.66 -14.96
C ASP A 162 -11.86 -10.28 -15.50
N LEU A 163 -12.37 -9.12 -15.06
CA LEU A 163 -13.65 -8.56 -15.53
C LEU A 163 -13.48 -7.49 -16.62
N ASP A 164 -12.25 -7.19 -17.09
CA ASP A 164 -11.91 -6.15 -18.08
C ASP A 164 -12.46 -4.75 -17.71
N LEU A 165 -12.33 -4.37 -16.43
CA LEU A 165 -12.82 -3.10 -15.89
C LEU A 165 -11.79 -1.97 -15.95
N ILE A 166 -10.53 -2.27 -16.22
CA ILE A 166 -9.45 -1.27 -16.23
C ILE A 166 -9.63 -0.33 -17.43
N GLU A 167 -9.77 0.97 -17.16
CA GLU A 167 -9.87 1.99 -18.22
C GLU A 167 -8.59 2.01 -19.05
N LYS A 168 -8.75 1.96 -20.39
CA LYS A 168 -7.61 1.87 -21.33
C LYS A 168 -7.31 3.24 -21.96
N GLY A 169 -6.09 3.46 -22.40
CA GLY A 169 -5.71 4.67 -23.12
C GLY A 169 -5.65 5.93 -22.24
N VAL A 170 -5.40 5.78 -20.93
CA VAL A 170 -5.36 6.90 -20.01
C VAL A 170 -4.20 6.78 -19.00
N PHE A 171 -3.65 7.94 -18.60
CA PHE A 171 -2.77 8.10 -17.45
C PHE A 171 -3.55 8.79 -16.34
N LYS A 172 -3.94 8.04 -15.31
CA LYS A 172 -4.69 8.54 -14.14
C LYS A 172 -3.72 8.90 -13.02
N PHE A 173 -3.49 10.20 -12.87
CA PHE A 173 -2.62 10.74 -11.82
C PHE A 173 -3.39 11.05 -10.55
N CYS A 174 -2.74 10.87 -9.40
CA CYS A 174 -3.17 11.42 -8.12
C CYS A 174 -1.96 11.72 -7.23
N TRP A 175 -2.16 12.61 -6.26
CA TRP A 175 -1.28 12.81 -5.13
C TRP A 175 -1.76 11.98 -3.96
N ILE A 176 -0.86 11.22 -3.34
CA ILE A 176 -1.11 10.64 -2.02
C ILE A 176 -0.41 11.54 -1.01
N VAL A 177 -1.14 11.95 0.02
CA VAL A 177 -0.69 12.94 1.01
C VAL A 177 -1.01 12.47 2.42
N ASP A 178 -0.52 13.22 3.42
CA ASP A 178 -0.83 12.97 4.83
C ASP A 178 -0.43 11.57 5.31
N PHE A 179 0.79 11.17 4.97
CA PHE A 179 1.36 9.91 5.42
C PHE A 179 1.56 9.91 6.95
N PRO A 180 1.38 8.76 7.62
CA PRO A 180 1.78 8.62 9.02
C PRO A 180 3.29 8.83 9.14
N MET A 181 3.71 9.57 10.16
CA MET A 181 5.14 9.80 10.41
C MET A 181 5.80 8.59 11.05
N TYR A 182 5.05 7.87 11.87
CA TYR A 182 5.53 6.71 12.62
C TYR A 182 4.66 5.48 12.38
N GLU A 183 5.27 4.33 12.54
CA GLU A 183 4.60 3.04 12.61
C GLU A 183 5.08 2.25 13.83
N LYS A 184 4.33 1.24 14.20
CA LYS A 184 4.72 0.32 15.25
C LYS A 184 5.32 -0.93 14.63
N ASP A 185 6.59 -1.20 14.92
CA ASP A 185 7.26 -2.41 14.49
C ASP A 185 6.48 -3.65 14.98
N LYS A 186 6.23 -4.58 14.10
CA LYS A 186 5.36 -5.74 14.38
C LYS A 186 5.98 -6.75 15.35
N GLU A 187 7.31 -6.86 15.37
CA GLU A 187 8.02 -7.86 16.16
C GLU A 187 8.37 -7.29 17.53
N THR A 188 8.92 -6.09 17.57
CA THR A 188 9.41 -5.47 18.79
C THR A 188 8.40 -4.60 19.51
N GLY A 189 7.34 -4.18 18.80
CA GLY A 189 6.34 -3.23 19.30
C GLY A 189 6.85 -1.81 19.46
N LYS A 190 8.08 -1.50 19.06
CA LYS A 190 8.67 -0.16 19.13
C LYS A 190 8.11 0.77 18.08
N ILE A 191 8.10 2.06 18.40
CA ILE A 191 7.77 3.12 17.45
C ILE A 191 9.01 3.37 16.58
N ASP A 192 8.83 3.39 15.27
CA ASP A 192 9.85 3.78 14.30
C ASP A 192 9.22 4.67 13.20
N PHE A 193 10.06 5.29 12.39
CA PHE A 193 9.57 6.07 11.25
C PHE A 193 8.97 5.16 10.17
N SER A 194 7.78 5.53 9.66
CA SER A 194 7.12 4.73 8.63
C SER A 194 7.74 4.90 7.25
N HIS A 195 8.21 6.12 6.92
CA HIS A 195 8.78 6.47 5.61
C HIS A 195 10.04 7.33 5.78
N ASN A 196 9.92 8.66 5.57
CA ASN A 196 11.07 9.56 5.60
C ASN A 196 11.19 10.28 6.95
N PRO A 197 12.24 9.99 7.75
CA PRO A 197 12.42 10.58 9.08
C PRO A 197 12.67 12.10 9.06
N PHE A 198 13.05 12.64 7.90
CA PHE A 198 13.34 14.07 7.71
C PHE A 198 12.16 14.89 7.25
N SER A 199 10.96 14.32 7.28
CA SER A 199 9.73 15.04 6.95
C SER A 199 9.31 15.94 8.11
N MET A 200 8.76 17.12 7.81
CA MET A 200 8.15 17.99 8.79
C MET A 200 6.86 17.36 9.33
N PRO A 201 6.73 17.16 10.65
CA PRO A 201 5.46 16.71 11.23
C PRO A 201 4.40 17.78 11.12
N GLN A 202 3.18 17.39 10.80
CA GLN A 202 2.03 18.27 10.81
C GLN A 202 1.70 18.69 12.27
N GLY A 203 1.63 20.00 12.51
CA GLY A 203 1.50 20.58 13.85
C GLY A 203 2.83 20.70 14.60
N GLY A 204 3.96 20.39 13.98
CA GLY A 204 5.30 20.67 14.50
C GLY A 204 5.57 20.04 15.89
N LEU A 205 6.28 20.80 16.72
CA LEU A 205 6.68 20.35 18.07
C LEU A 205 5.47 20.08 18.99
N GLU A 206 4.38 20.85 18.84
CA GLU A 206 3.17 20.67 19.63
C GLU A 206 2.54 19.29 19.39
N ALA A 207 2.45 18.87 18.12
CA ALA A 207 1.93 17.54 17.77
C ALA A 207 2.81 16.42 18.32
N LEU A 208 4.14 16.56 18.24
CA LEU A 208 5.09 15.57 18.77
C LEU A 208 5.03 15.43 20.30
N ASN A 209 4.66 16.48 21.01
CA ASN A 209 4.58 16.45 22.48
C ASN A 209 3.21 15.96 23.00
N ASN A 210 2.14 16.18 22.26
CA ASN A 210 0.78 16.03 22.78
C ASN A 210 -0.05 14.91 22.12
N LYS A 211 0.36 14.41 20.94
CA LYS A 211 -0.34 13.33 20.26
C LYS A 211 0.31 11.98 20.51
N ASP A 212 -0.47 10.92 20.42
CA ASP A 212 0.09 9.59 20.24
C ASP A 212 0.93 9.57 18.96
N PRO A 213 2.18 9.09 18.99
CA PRO A 213 3.07 9.07 17.82
C PRO A 213 2.43 8.49 16.55
N ILE A 214 1.64 7.43 16.68
CA ILE A 214 0.94 6.78 15.56
C ILE A 214 -0.05 7.73 14.85
N ASN A 215 -0.55 8.75 15.55
CA ASN A 215 -1.48 9.73 15.00
C ASN A 215 -0.80 11.01 14.48
N VAL A 216 0.52 11.06 14.51
CA VAL A 216 1.28 12.16 13.91
C VAL A 216 1.45 11.93 12.42
N LEU A 217 1.00 12.88 11.62
CA LEU A 217 1.17 12.86 10.16
C LEU A 217 2.38 13.67 9.75
N GLY A 218 3.06 13.25 8.69
CA GLY A 218 4.13 14.00 8.06
C GLY A 218 3.62 14.80 6.85
N HIS A 219 4.27 15.92 6.53
CA HIS A 219 4.10 16.63 5.26
C HIS A 219 4.84 15.87 4.14
N GLN A 220 4.40 14.64 3.88
CA GLN A 220 4.90 13.77 2.81
C GLN A 220 3.88 13.71 1.69
N TYR A 221 4.36 13.47 0.49
CA TYR A 221 3.53 13.37 -0.70
C TYR A 221 4.19 12.52 -1.77
N ASP A 222 3.39 11.65 -2.38
CA ASP A 222 3.78 10.84 -3.53
C ASP A 222 2.90 11.20 -4.72
N ILE A 223 3.48 11.22 -5.93
CA ILE A 223 2.70 11.25 -7.15
C ILE A 223 2.60 9.85 -7.71
N VAL A 224 1.37 9.39 -7.92
CA VAL A 224 1.04 8.05 -8.40
C VAL A 224 0.35 8.16 -9.75
N CYS A 225 0.70 7.27 -10.67
CA CYS A 225 0.04 7.14 -11.97
C CYS A 225 -0.20 5.66 -12.27
N ASN A 226 -1.44 5.27 -12.53
CA ASN A 226 -1.81 3.92 -12.93
C ASN A 226 -1.27 2.81 -12.00
N GLY A 227 -1.27 3.04 -10.70
CA GLY A 227 -0.79 2.08 -9.71
C GLY A 227 0.72 2.12 -9.47
N VAL A 228 1.45 3.04 -10.12
CA VAL A 228 2.90 3.19 -9.98
C VAL A 228 3.23 4.51 -9.28
N GLU A 229 3.97 4.44 -8.18
CA GLU A 229 4.60 5.62 -7.57
C GLU A 229 5.69 6.14 -8.51
N LEU A 230 5.45 7.31 -9.09
CA LEU A 230 6.42 7.95 -9.99
C LEU A 230 7.46 8.77 -9.25
N SER A 231 7.08 9.30 -8.11
CA SER A 231 7.96 10.16 -7.32
C SER A 231 7.44 10.26 -5.89
N SER A 232 8.35 10.34 -4.95
CA SER A 232 8.10 10.62 -3.54
C SER A 232 8.80 11.90 -3.11
N GLY A 233 8.20 12.62 -2.16
CA GLY A 233 8.74 13.87 -1.66
C GLY A 233 8.22 14.22 -0.27
N ALA A 234 8.79 15.29 0.30
CA ALA A 234 8.36 15.83 1.59
C ALA A 234 8.71 17.31 1.73
N ILE A 235 7.93 18.01 2.54
CA ILE A 235 8.42 19.24 3.19
C ILE A 235 9.37 18.82 4.29
N ARG A 236 10.59 19.37 4.27
CA ARG A 236 11.67 18.91 5.15
C ARG A 236 11.56 19.49 6.56
N ASN A 237 11.92 18.67 7.53
CA ASN A 237 12.08 19.12 8.90
C ASN A 237 13.43 19.87 8.99
N HIS A 238 13.36 21.22 8.97
CA HIS A 238 14.50 22.13 8.97
C HIS A 238 14.70 22.79 10.34
N VAL A 239 13.93 22.38 11.35
CA VAL A 239 14.00 22.94 12.72
C VAL A 239 14.69 21.92 13.62
N PRO A 240 15.92 22.24 14.16
CA PRO A 240 16.68 21.30 14.97
C PRO A 240 15.92 20.71 16.16
N GLU A 241 15.16 21.53 16.88
CA GLU A 241 14.39 21.11 18.05
C GLU A 241 13.33 20.05 17.68
N ILE A 242 12.59 20.29 16.58
CA ILE A 242 11.57 19.36 16.07
C ILE A 242 12.25 18.05 15.61
N MET A 243 13.44 18.15 14.99
CA MET A 243 14.17 16.98 14.53
C MET A 243 14.62 16.10 15.70
N TYR A 244 15.26 16.68 16.72
CA TYR A 244 15.65 15.92 17.91
C TYR A 244 14.45 15.25 18.57
N LYS A 245 13.32 15.96 18.71
CA LYS A 245 12.11 15.39 19.29
C LYS A 245 11.52 14.26 18.45
N ALA A 246 11.53 14.40 17.14
CA ALA A 246 11.05 13.36 16.23
C ALA A 246 11.88 12.07 16.37
N PHE A 247 13.20 12.18 16.42
CA PHE A 247 14.09 11.04 16.59
C PHE A 247 14.04 10.45 18.00
N GLU A 248 13.81 11.27 19.03
CA GLU A 248 13.62 10.81 20.42
C GLU A 248 12.42 9.84 20.52
N ILE A 249 11.31 10.16 19.85
CA ILE A 249 10.12 9.30 19.79
C ILE A 249 10.44 7.93 19.15
N ALA A 250 11.30 7.91 18.13
CA ALA A 250 11.80 6.68 17.50
C ALA A 250 12.93 5.99 18.30
N GLY A 251 13.22 6.45 19.52
CA GLY A 251 14.16 5.80 20.43
C GLY A 251 15.63 6.21 20.27
N TYR A 252 15.94 7.26 19.48
CA TYR A 252 17.29 7.79 19.34
C TYR A 252 17.55 8.90 20.36
N ASN A 253 18.67 8.85 21.08
CA ASN A 253 19.07 9.96 21.91
C ASN A 253 19.75 11.08 21.09
N LYS A 254 19.88 12.26 21.71
CA LYS A 254 20.39 13.46 21.03
C LYS A 254 21.81 13.29 20.50
N ASP A 255 22.66 12.58 21.23
CA ASP A 255 24.08 12.38 20.85
C ASP A 255 24.18 11.47 19.63
N GLN A 256 23.39 10.39 19.56
CA GLN A 256 23.29 9.50 18.39
C GLN A 256 22.81 10.24 17.13
N VAL A 257 21.82 11.13 17.29
CA VAL A 257 21.31 11.95 16.19
C VAL A 257 22.37 12.94 15.74
N HIS A 258 23.07 13.58 16.67
CA HIS A 258 24.12 14.53 16.35
C HIS A 258 25.33 13.86 15.70
N GLU A 259 25.73 12.69 16.16
CA GLU A 259 26.84 11.90 15.56
C GLU A 259 26.54 11.59 14.08
N LYS A 260 25.29 11.19 13.77
CA LYS A 260 24.90 10.80 12.41
C LYS A 260 24.58 11.98 11.49
N PHE A 261 23.96 13.03 12.03
CA PHE A 261 23.36 14.12 11.24
C PHE A 261 23.83 15.50 11.69
N GLY A 262 24.88 15.59 12.52
CA GLY A 262 25.35 16.84 13.13
C GLY A 262 25.70 17.92 12.12
N GLY A 263 26.31 17.56 10.99
CA GLY A 263 26.63 18.52 9.93
C GLY A 263 25.38 19.24 9.38
N MET A 264 24.32 18.49 9.11
CA MET A 264 23.04 19.02 8.64
C MET A 264 22.35 19.84 9.73
N ILE A 265 22.29 19.32 10.98
CA ILE A 265 21.65 20.01 12.10
C ILE A 265 22.36 21.32 12.41
N ASN A 266 23.70 21.33 12.40
CA ASN A 266 24.49 22.53 12.59
C ASN A 266 24.19 23.58 11.49
N ALA A 267 24.07 23.17 10.23
CA ALA A 267 23.68 24.05 9.17
C ALA A 267 22.29 24.68 9.42
N PHE A 268 21.36 23.90 9.95
CA PHE A 268 20.00 24.40 10.26
C PHE A 268 19.98 25.47 11.36
N THR A 269 20.95 25.49 12.27
CA THR A 269 21.05 26.53 13.30
C THR A 269 21.33 27.92 12.74
N TYR A 270 21.78 28.03 11.49
CA TYR A 270 22.00 29.30 10.81
C TYR A 270 20.77 29.85 10.07
N GLY A 271 19.60 29.24 10.24
CA GLY A 271 18.35 29.76 9.71
C GLY A 271 18.02 29.28 8.29
N VAL A 272 18.03 27.98 8.09
CA VAL A 272 17.58 27.36 6.84
C VAL A 272 16.11 27.69 6.57
N PRO A 273 15.76 28.17 5.37
CA PRO A 273 14.36 28.43 5.02
C PRO A 273 13.54 27.14 4.93
N PRO A 274 12.22 27.21 5.09
CA PRO A 274 11.35 26.08 4.77
C PRO A 274 11.62 25.60 3.34
N HIS A 275 11.80 24.30 3.17
CA HIS A 275 12.09 23.71 1.87
C HIS A 275 11.47 22.32 1.75
N GLY A 276 11.37 21.85 0.56
CA GLY A 276 10.88 20.52 0.22
C GLY A 276 11.50 20.05 -1.09
N GLY A 277 11.23 18.84 -1.44
CA GLY A 277 11.72 18.24 -2.67
C GLY A 277 10.94 17.02 -3.06
N ILE A 278 11.13 16.60 -4.30
CA ILE A 278 10.54 15.40 -4.88
C ILE A 278 11.57 14.77 -5.83
N ALA A 279 11.63 13.45 -5.87
CA ALA A 279 12.60 12.70 -6.68
C ALA A 279 11.87 11.82 -7.72
N PRO A 280 11.68 12.31 -8.96
CA PRO A 280 11.01 11.55 -10.02
C PRO A 280 11.83 10.34 -10.47
N GLY A 281 11.19 9.17 -10.52
CA GLY A 281 11.75 7.94 -11.05
C GLY A 281 11.63 7.89 -12.57
N ILE A 282 12.69 8.28 -13.29
CA ILE A 282 12.68 8.35 -14.76
C ILE A 282 12.38 6.99 -15.38
N ASP A 283 12.98 5.91 -14.88
CA ASP A 283 12.72 4.57 -15.40
C ASP A 283 11.26 4.15 -15.23
N ARG A 284 10.61 4.53 -14.11
CA ARG A 284 9.17 4.27 -13.89
C ARG A 284 8.31 5.05 -14.87
N ILE A 285 8.66 6.30 -15.18
CA ILE A 285 7.98 7.11 -16.19
C ILE A 285 8.11 6.46 -17.57
N VAL A 286 9.32 6.04 -17.94
CA VAL A 286 9.60 5.36 -19.22
C VAL A 286 8.83 4.04 -19.30
N MET A 287 8.79 3.26 -18.21
CA MET A 287 8.02 2.02 -18.12
C MET A 287 6.54 2.23 -18.43
N LEU A 288 5.92 3.27 -17.84
CA LEU A 288 4.52 3.60 -18.12
C LEU A 288 4.30 4.06 -19.56
N LEU A 289 5.19 4.89 -20.11
CA LEU A 289 5.11 5.36 -21.50
C LEU A 289 5.28 4.21 -22.51
N ALA A 290 6.15 3.25 -22.20
CA ALA A 290 6.36 2.04 -22.99
C ALA A 290 5.25 0.98 -22.79
N GLN A 291 4.34 1.20 -21.83
CA GLN A 291 3.29 0.25 -21.43
C GLN A 291 3.85 -1.11 -20.95
N GLU A 292 5.05 -1.09 -20.40
CA GLU A 292 5.69 -2.27 -19.83
C GLU A 292 5.24 -2.51 -18.38
N LYS A 293 5.20 -3.78 -17.99
CA LYS A 293 4.79 -4.18 -16.64
C LYS A 293 5.96 -4.32 -15.67
N ASN A 294 7.17 -4.43 -16.19
CA ASN A 294 8.37 -4.67 -15.41
C ASN A 294 9.42 -3.61 -15.77
N ILE A 295 9.94 -2.95 -14.76
CA ILE A 295 10.97 -1.91 -14.93
C ILE A 295 12.25 -2.44 -15.61
N ARG A 296 12.52 -3.75 -15.51
CA ARG A 296 13.65 -4.38 -16.18
C ARG A 296 13.58 -4.31 -17.71
N GLU A 297 12.38 -4.15 -18.27
CA GLU A 297 12.18 -4.01 -19.72
C GLU A 297 12.65 -2.66 -20.28
N VAL A 298 12.86 -1.66 -19.40
CA VAL A 298 13.27 -0.30 -19.79
C VAL A 298 14.66 0.09 -19.26
N ILE A 299 15.29 -0.77 -18.46
CA ILE A 299 16.67 -0.59 -17.98
C ILE A 299 17.62 -1.29 -18.94
N LEU A 300 18.64 -0.57 -19.42
CA LEU A 300 19.57 -1.07 -20.45
C LEU A 300 20.36 -2.30 -19.98
N PHE A 301 20.80 -2.32 -18.71
CA PHE A 301 21.54 -3.42 -18.09
C PHE A 301 20.87 -3.85 -16.79
N PRO A 302 19.73 -4.60 -16.87
CA PRO A 302 18.99 -4.99 -15.67
C PRO A 302 19.73 -6.09 -14.91
N MET A 303 19.80 -5.96 -13.58
CA MET A 303 20.27 -7.05 -12.72
C MET A 303 19.24 -8.17 -12.64
N ASN A 304 19.71 -9.39 -12.47
CA ASN A 304 18.87 -10.55 -12.17
C ASN A 304 18.43 -10.54 -10.68
N GLN A 305 17.67 -11.57 -10.26
CA GLN A 305 17.17 -11.68 -8.89
C GLN A 305 18.29 -11.86 -7.84
N GLN A 306 19.45 -12.33 -8.25
CA GLN A 306 20.65 -12.48 -7.42
C GLN A 306 21.51 -11.21 -7.38
N ALA A 307 20.99 -10.08 -7.85
CA ALA A 307 21.71 -8.82 -7.99
C ALA A 307 22.97 -8.92 -8.87
N GLN A 308 22.91 -9.75 -9.92
CA GLN A 308 24.02 -9.94 -10.88
C GLN A 308 23.69 -9.24 -12.20
N ASP A 309 24.64 -8.51 -12.73
CA ASP A 309 24.65 -8.05 -14.12
C ASP A 309 25.45 -9.07 -14.94
N LEU A 310 24.74 -9.91 -15.70
CA LEU A 310 25.35 -10.98 -16.48
C LEU A 310 26.10 -10.46 -17.69
N MET A 311 25.83 -9.25 -18.15
CA MET A 311 26.52 -8.64 -19.30
C MET A 311 27.85 -8.02 -18.87
N MET A 312 27.86 -7.33 -17.74
CA MET A 312 29.05 -6.69 -17.18
C MET A 312 29.86 -7.63 -16.28
N LEU A 313 29.37 -8.86 -16.03
CA LEU A 313 29.95 -9.84 -15.11
C LEU A 313 30.11 -9.29 -13.68
N ALA A 314 29.14 -8.53 -13.23
CA ALA A 314 29.12 -7.95 -11.88
C ALA A 314 28.12 -8.70 -10.97
N PRO A 315 28.38 -8.82 -9.65
CA PRO A 315 29.61 -8.39 -8.96
C PRO A 315 30.82 -9.25 -9.32
N ALA A 316 32.00 -8.66 -9.26
CA ALA A 316 33.27 -9.34 -9.41
C ALA A 316 34.06 -9.31 -8.10
N GLU A 317 34.96 -10.26 -7.92
CA GLU A 317 35.87 -10.26 -6.78
C GLU A 317 36.79 -9.05 -6.85
N VAL A 318 37.09 -8.46 -5.69
CA VAL A 318 38.06 -7.37 -5.56
C VAL A 318 39.43 -7.99 -5.29
N ASP A 319 40.41 -7.52 -5.96
CA ASP A 319 41.79 -8.00 -5.80
C ASP A 319 42.32 -7.64 -4.39
N LYS A 320 43.23 -8.48 -3.90
CA LYS A 320 43.80 -8.33 -2.58
C LYS A 320 44.54 -6.99 -2.39
N THR A 321 45.17 -6.47 -3.41
CA THR A 321 45.95 -5.20 -3.34
C THR A 321 44.98 -4.05 -2.99
N THR A 322 43.83 -4.01 -3.67
CA THR A 322 42.78 -3.00 -3.38
C THR A 322 42.22 -3.14 -1.96
N LEU A 323 42.01 -4.38 -1.49
CA LEU A 323 41.55 -4.61 -0.12
C LEU A 323 42.57 -4.16 0.91
N ASP A 324 43.86 -4.47 0.69
CA ASP A 324 44.96 -4.08 1.57
C ASP A 324 45.12 -2.55 1.61
N GLU A 325 45.01 -1.84 0.47
CA GLU A 325 45.04 -0.36 0.42
C GLU A 325 43.89 0.28 1.24
N LEU A 326 42.72 -0.36 1.27
CA LEU A 326 41.55 0.11 2.01
C LEU A 326 41.51 -0.39 3.47
N ASN A 327 42.50 -1.16 3.92
CA ASN A 327 42.49 -1.85 5.22
C ASN A 327 41.23 -2.71 5.43
N LEU A 328 40.78 -3.43 4.42
CA LEU A 328 39.63 -4.31 4.46
C LEU A 328 40.06 -5.78 4.41
N GLU A 329 39.33 -6.62 5.10
CA GLU A 329 39.49 -8.08 5.07
C GLU A 329 38.13 -8.75 4.80
N VAL A 330 38.09 -9.67 3.84
CA VAL A 330 36.91 -10.49 3.57
C VAL A 330 36.84 -11.61 4.60
N LYS A 331 35.82 -11.60 5.44
CA LYS A 331 35.55 -12.73 6.34
C LYS A 331 35.08 -13.93 5.55
N PRO A 332 35.63 -15.13 5.78
CA PRO A 332 35.09 -16.35 5.15
C PRO A 332 33.61 -16.52 5.57
N THR A 333 32.77 -16.82 4.60
CA THR A 333 31.40 -17.26 4.89
C THR A 333 31.48 -18.62 5.57
N GLU A 334 30.91 -18.75 6.78
CA GLU A 334 30.66 -20.07 7.37
C GLU A 334 29.67 -20.81 6.43
N GLU A 335 30.09 -21.93 5.86
CA GLU A 335 29.23 -22.82 5.04
C GLU A 335 28.14 -23.50 5.87
#